data_82a5bd0bd5956e33304bb185b8b48afc
#
_entry.id   82a5bd0bd5956e33304bb185b8b48afc
#
_cell.length_a   1.000
_cell.length_b   1.000
_cell.length_c   1.000
_cell.angle_alpha   90.00
_cell.angle_beta   90.00
_cell.angle_gamma   90.00
#
_symmetry.space_group_name_H-M   'P 1'
#
loop_
_entity.id
_entity.type
_entity.pdbx_description
1 polymer ?
#
loop_
_entity_poly.entity_id
_entity_poly.type
_entity_poly.pdbx_seq_one_letter_code
_entity_poly.pdbx_strand_id
1 'polypeptide(L)'
;LVLNRARLVGGAEAVPHWADRLAWPSKLHEGGPVSTDSIIGLGLGPDMPVEGISPLLGRLGVVDLHRDPLGLPDVEEVRLFAGYAGWTAGQLETEVAAGGWIVVDASEEDARTADPDGLWRIVLARQGGMVALLADYPDEPDLN
;
A
#
# COMPACT_ATOMS: atom_id res chain seq x y z
N LEU A 1 0.47 4.35 -4.46
CA LEU A 1 -0.53 4.24 -3.37
C LEU A 1 0.06 4.72 -2.05
N VAL A 2 -0.76 5.37 -1.24
CA VAL A 2 -0.48 5.62 0.17
C VAL A 2 -0.80 4.34 0.94
N LEU A 3 0.15 3.80 1.69
CA LEU A 3 0.01 2.49 2.35
C LEU A 3 -0.36 2.59 3.84
N ASN A 4 -0.12 3.73 4.46
CA ASN A 4 -0.15 3.92 5.91
C ASN A 4 -1.40 4.63 6.44
N ARG A 5 -2.50 4.67 5.69
CA ARG A 5 -3.75 5.29 6.13
C ARG A 5 -4.91 4.30 6.10
N ALA A 6 -5.21 3.71 7.25
CA ALA A 6 -6.39 2.86 7.39
C ALA A 6 -7.66 3.70 7.60
N ARG A 7 -8.73 3.39 6.86
CA ARG A 7 -10.07 3.94 7.11
C ARG A 7 -10.82 3.12 8.14
N LEU A 8 -11.85 3.72 8.76
CA LEU A 8 -12.74 3.03 9.70
C LEU A 8 -13.76 2.11 9.00
N VAL A 9 -13.94 2.26 7.69
CA VAL A 9 -14.90 1.46 6.89
C VAL A 9 -14.33 0.07 6.63
N GLY A 10 -15.18 -0.96 6.75
CA GLY A 10 -14.81 -2.35 6.48
C GLY A 10 -14.54 -2.61 4.99
N GLY A 11 -13.45 -3.30 4.67
CA GLY A 11 -13.11 -3.67 3.29
C GLY A 11 -14.13 -4.61 2.66
N ALA A 12 -14.75 -5.49 3.46
CA ALA A 12 -15.77 -6.43 3.00
C ALA A 12 -17.05 -5.75 2.43
N GLU A 13 -17.37 -4.54 2.89
CA GLU A 13 -18.49 -3.76 2.35
C GLU A 13 -18.13 -3.17 0.98
N ALA A 14 -16.87 -2.82 0.77
CA ALA A 14 -16.39 -2.23 -0.49
C ALA A 14 -16.32 -3.26 -1.63
N VAL A 15 -15.89 -4.48 -1.34
CA VAL A 15 -15.76 -5.57 -2.33
C VAL A 15 -16.24 -6.90 -1.70
N PRO A 16 -17.57 -7.12 -1.62
CA PRO A 16 -18.14 -8.23 -0.85
C PRO A 16 -17.68 -9.62 -1.31
N HIS A 17 -17.50 -9.84 -2.60
CA HIS A 17 -17.09 -11.14 -3.14
C HIS A 17 -15.62 -11.49 -2.84
N TRP A 18 -14.79 -10.52 -2.37
CA TRP A 18 -13.44 -10.74 -1.88
C TRP A 18 -13.33 -10.80 -0.35
N ALA A 19 -14.44 -10.71 0.38
CA ALA A 19 -14.46 -10.58 1.84
C ALA A 19 -13.61 -11.64 2.56
N ASP A 20 -13.67 -12.90 2.11
CA ASP A 20 -12.94 -14.03 2.70
C ASP A 20 -11.43 -14.05 2.37
N ARG A 21 -10.99 -13.17 1.45
CA ARG A 21 -9.59 -13.03 1.03
C ARG A 21 -8.96 -11.71 1.48
N LEU A 22 -9.64 -10.93 2.31
CA LEU A 22 -9.11 -9.66 2.77
C LEU A 22 -8.06 -9.86 3.86
N ALA A 23 -6.90 -9.23 3.66
CA ALA A 23 -5.82 -9.18 4.65
C ALA A 23 -6.30 -8.52 5.94
N TRP A 24 -5.91 -9.08 7.09
CA TRP A 24 -6.16 -8.47 8.40
C TRP A 24 -5.54 -7.05 8.47
N PRO A 25 -6.25 -6.06 9.01
CA PRO A 25 -7.54 -6.08 9.72
C PRO A 25 -8.79 -5.93 8.84
N SER A 26 -8.77 -6.33 7.57
CA SER A 26 -9.89 -6.30 6.61
C SER A 26 -10.51 -4.91 6.43
N LYS A 27 -9.70 -3.86 6.52
CA LYS A 27 -10.10 -2.46 6.36
C LYS A 27 -9.86 -1.96 4.95
N LEU A 28 -10.65 -0.96 4.54
CA LEU A 28 -10.35 -0.15 3.37
C LEU A 28 -9.33 0.93 3.78
N HIS A 29 -8.23 1.00 3.03
CA HIS A 29 -7.18 2.01 3.23
C HIS A 29 -7.40 3.21 2.32
N GLU A 30 -6.89 4.36 2.70
CA GLU A 30 -6.88 5.55 1.87
C GLU A 30 -5.63 5.55 0.99
N GLY A 31 -5.79 5.16 -0.28
CA GLY A 31 -4.70 5.01 -1.24
C GLY A 31 -4.19 6.33 -1.84
N GLY A 32 -4.96 7.41 -1.71
CA GLY A 32 -4.59 8.75 -2.18
C GLY A 32 -5.79 9.62 -2.56
N PRO A 33 -5.54 10.87 -2.99
CA PRO A 33 -6.59 11.87 -3.21
C PRO A 33 -7.29 11.77 -4.58
N VAL A 34 -6.78 10.93 -5.50
CA VAL A 34 -7.31 10.83 -6.86
C VAL A 34 -8.27 9.65 -6.95
N SER A 35 -9.44 9.83 -7.57
CA SER A 35 -10.46 8.78 -7.79
C SER A 35 -10.78 8.00 -6.52
N THR A 36 -11.19 8.69 -5.47
CA THR A 36 -11.40 8.12 -4.12
C THR A 36 -12.58 7.13 -4.04
N ASP A 37 -13.36 7.02 -5.09
CA ASP A 37 -14.43 6.04 -5.32
C ASP A 37 -13.94 4.75 -6.02
N SER A 38 -12.71 4.77 -6.56
CA SER A 38 -12.10 3.59 -7.18
C SER A 38 -11.36 2.76 -6.14
N ILE A 39 -11.54 1.43 -6.19
CA ILE A 39 -10.88 0.49 -5.28
C ILE A 39 -9.76 -0.24 -6.00
N ILE A 40 -8.58 -0.24 -5.41
CA ILE A 40 -7.40 -0.97 -5.87
C ILE A 40 -7.09 -2.06 -4.86
N GLY A 41 -6.93 -3.30 -5.32
CA GLY A 41 -6.49 -4.43 -4.52
C GLY A 41 -5.00 -4.69 -4.68
N LEU A 42 -4.25 -4.75 -3.59
CA LEU A 42 -2.89 -5.31 -3.56
C LEU A 42 -2.93 -6.68 -2.92
N GLY A 43 -2.36 -7.68 -3.60
CA GLY A 43 -2.32 -9.05 -3.08
C GLY A 43 -1.01 -9.75 -3.39
N LEU A 44 -0.77 -10.85 -2.67
CA LEU A 44 0.32 -11.75 -2.97
C LEU A 44 -0.17 -12.84 -3.93
N GLY A 45 0.44 -12.88 -5.08
CA GLY A 45 0.24 -13.93 -6.07
C GLY A 45 1.33 -15.00 -6.02
N PRO A 46 1.33 -15.93 -6.97
CA PRO A 46 2.42 -16.88 -7.17
C PRO A 46 3.66 -16.16 -7.75
N ASP A 47 4.82 -16.82 -7.69
CA ASP A 47 6.08 -16.30 -8.26
C ASP A 47 6.07 -16.19 -9.79
N MET A 48 5.04 -16.71 -10.43
CA MET A 48 4.89 -16.67 -11.89
C MET A 48 3.77 -15.71 -12.31
N PRO A 49 3.87 -15.07 -13.48
CA PRO A 49 2.80 -14.23 -14.01
C PRO A 49 1.48 -15.01 -14.15
N VAL A 50 0.41 -14.47 -13.61
CA VAL A 50 -0.95 -15.02 -13.68
C VAL A 50 -1.88 -13.95 -14.21
N GLU A 51 -2.79 -14.34 -15.09
CA GLU A 51 -3.82 -13.44 -15.61
C GLU A 51 -4.74 -12.96 -14.48
N GLY A 52 -4.92 -11.65 -14.36
CA GLY A 52 -5.67 -11.02 -13.28
C GLY A 52 -4.81 -10.47 -12.14
N ILE A 53 -3.47 -10.61 -12.23
CA ILE A 53 -2.51 -9.98 -11.33
C ILE A 53 -1.49 -9.21 -12.15
N SER A 54 -1.39 -7.91 -11.91
CA SER A 54 -0.34 -7.05 -12.47
C SER A 54 0.82 -6.96 -11.48
N PRO A 55 2.00 -7.54 -11.78
CA PRO A 55 3.10 -7.62 -10.83
C PRO A 55 3.66 -6.23 -10.50
N LEU A 56 4.06 -6.03 -9.24
CA LEU A 56 4.69 -4.81 -8.74
C LEU A 56 6.08 -5.07 -8.15
N LEU A 57 6.18 -5.94 -7.16
CA LEU A 57 7.41 -6.23 -6.44
C LEU A 57 7.36 -7.66 -5.91
N GLY A 58 8.28 -8.51 -6.34
CA GLY A 58 8.29 -9.92 -5.95
C GLY A 58 6.94 -10.58 -6.26
N ARG A 59 6.31 -11.14 -5.24
CA ARG A 59 4.96 -11.73 -5.32
C ARG A 59 3.82 -10.72 -5.21
N LEU A 60 4.12 -9.47 -4.79
CA LEU A 60 3.11 -8.42 -4.65
C LEU A 60 2.65 -7.93 -6.01
N GLY A 61 1.34 -7.83 -6.21
CA GLY A 61 0.75 -7.30 -7.44
C GLY A 61 -0.59 -6.62 -7.22
N VAL A 62 -1.03 -5.88 -8.24
CA VAL A 62 -2.40 -5.35 -8.33
C VAL A 62 -3.31 -6.47 -8.79
N VAL A 63 -4.35 -6.74 -8.00
CA VAL A 63 -5.34 -7.78 -8.27
C VAL A 63 -6.53 -7.19 -9.01
N ASP A 64 -6.97 -7.85 -10.07
CA ASP A 64 -8.22 -7.53 -10.76
C ASP A 64 -9.42 -7.94 -9.90
N LEU A 65 -9.95 -6.98 -9.14
CA LEU A 65 -11.07 -7.19 -8.22
C LEU A 65 -12.41 -7.46 -8.92
N HIS A 66 -12.51 -7.33 -10.24
CA HIS A 66 -13.72 -7.70 -11.00
C HIS A 66 -13.80 -9.21 -11.24
N ARG A 67 -12.69 -9.93 -11.05
CA ARG A 67 -12.68 -11.38 -11.16
C ARG A 67 -13.23 -12.04 -9.90
N ASP A 68 -13.83 -13.22 -10.10
CA ASP A 68 -14.18 -14.10 -8.98
C ASP A 68 -12.88 -14.57 -8.29
N PRO A 69 -12.76 -14.45 -6.96
CA PRO A 69 -11.63 -14.97 -6.19
C PRO A 69 -11.34 -16.47 -6.42
N LEU A 70 -12.36 -17.26 -6.78
CA LEU A 70 -12.20 -18.67 -7.14
C LEU A 70 -11.41 -18.86 -8.44
N GLY A 71 -11.42 -17.86 -9.32
CA GLY A 71 -10.60 -17.84 -10.55
C GLY A 71 -9.14 -17.43 -10.29
N LEU A 72 -8.80 -17.00 -9.07
CA LEU A 72 -7.46 -16.61 -8.63
C LEU A 72 -7.07 -17.35 -7.34
N PRO A 73 -7.01 -18.70 -7.35
CA PRO A 73 -6.82 -19.50 -6.14
C PRO A 73 -5.47 -19.24 -5.44
N ASP A 74 -4.45 -18.84 -6.20
CA ASP A 74 -3.09 -18.60 -5.70
C ASP A 74 -2.89 -17.20 -5.12
N VAL A 75 -3.92 -16.34 -5.14
CA VAL A 75 -3.92 -15.07 -4.39
C VAL A 75 -4.23 -15.36 -2.93
N GLU A 76 -3.25 -15.15 -2.06
CA GLU A 76 -3.36 -15.49 -0.63
C GLU A 76 -4.24 -14.49 0.11
N GLU A 77 -3.88 -13.21 0.04
CA GLU A 77 -4.53 -12.13 0.77
C GLU A 77 -4.59 -10.88 -0.08
N VAL A 78 -5.65 -10.09 0.06
CA VAL A 78 -5.81 -8.82 -0.64
C VAL A 78 -6.05 -7.69 0.34
N ARG A 79 -5.32 -6.60 0.19
CA ARG A 79 -5.54 -5.35 0.89
C ARG A 79 -6.16 -4.33 -0.06
N LEU A 80 -7.21 -3.64 0.40
CA LEU A 80 -7.97 -2.71 -0.42
C LEU A 80 -7.58 -1.26 -0.13
N PHE A 81 -7.49 -0.47 -1.21
CA PHE A 81 -7.15 0.95 -1.17
C PHE A 81 -8.17 1.74 -1.98
N ALA A 82 -8.75 2.79 -1.40
CA ALA A 82 -9.60 3.76 -2.09
C ALA A 82 -8.74 4.90 -2.64
N GLY A 83 -8.83 5.14 -3.94
CA GLY A 83 -8.04 6.16 -4.62
C GLY A 83 -6.56 5.86 -4.73
N TYR A 84 -5.83 6.81 -5.31
CA TYR A 84 -4.38 6.73 -5.50
C TYR A 84 -3.75 8.12 -5.50
N ALA A 85 -2.42 8.20 -5.40
CA ALA A 85 -1.65 9.41 -5.66
C ALA A 85 -1.14 9.37 -7.11
N GLY A 86 -1.20 10.49 -7.80
CA GLY A 86 -0.77 10.61 -9.18
C GLY A 86 0.09 11.85 -9.39
N TRP A 87 1.02 11.76 -10.33
CA TRP A 87 1.90 12.86 -10.75
C TRP A 87 1.85 12.98 -12.27
N THR A 88 1.99 14.20 -12.76
CA THR A 88 2.25 14.44 -14.18
C THR A 88 3.69 14.03 -14.54
N ALA A 89 3.97 13.85 -15.84
CA ALA A 89 5.32 13.48 -16.29
C ALA A 89 6.37 14.51 -15.81
N GLY A 90 7.43 14.02 -15.14
CA GLY A 90 8.52 14.83 -14.61
C GLY A 90 8.21 15.54 -13.28
N GLN A 91 6.98 15.51 -12.80
CA GLN A 91 6.62 16.17 -11.53
C GLN A 91 7.26 15.45 -10.33
N LEU A 92 7.12 14.13 -10.25
CA LEU A 92 7.68 13.35 -9.13
C LEU A 92 9.19 13.48 -9.07
N GLU A 93 9.87 13.39 -10.21
CA GLU A 93 11.32 13.56 -10.31
C GLU A 93 11.76 14.95 -9.81
N THR A 94 10.99 15.98 -10.14
CA THR A 94 11.25 17.35 -9.67
C THR A 94 11.08 17.45 -8.15
N GLU A 95 10.04 16.86 -7.59
CA GLU A 95 9.79 16.85 -6.14
C GLU A 95 10.88 16.07 -5.38
N VAL A 96 11.33 14.93 -5.93
CA VAL A 96 12.45 14.15 -5.39
C VAL A 96 13.73 14.97 -5.40
N ALA A 97 14.05 15.64 -6.52
CA ALA A 97 15.24 16.49 -6.64
C ALA A 97 15.19 17.70 -5.69
N ALA A 98 14.02 18.21 -5.38
CA ALA A 98 13.81 19.30 -4.42
C ALA A 98 13.86 18.82 -2.95
N GLY A 99 14.02 17.51 -2.69
CA GLY A 99 14.06 16.94 -1.34
C GLY A 99 12.67 16.78 -0.70
N GLY A 100 11.59 16.85 -1.48
CA GLY A 100 10.22 16.63 -0.99
C GLY A 100 9.91 15.16 -0.66
N TRP A 101 10.77 14.21 -1.09
CA TRP A 101 10.60 12.78 -0.89
C TRP A 101 11.90 12.11 -0.45
N ILE A 102 11.78 11.15 0.44
CA ILE A 102 12.86 10.22 0.78
C ILE A 102 12.60 8.92 0.01
N VAL A 103 13.43 8.64 -0.98
CA VAL A 103 13.34 7.42 -1.78
C VAL A 103 14.06 6.29 -1.07
N VAL A 104 13.37 5.18 -0.85
CA VAL A 104 13.87 4.03 -0.09
C VAL A 104 13.48 2.72 -0.79
N ASP A 105 14.18 1.62 -0.44
CA ASP A 105 13.83 0.30 -0.93
C ASP A 105 12.51 -0.18 -0.32
N ALA A 106 11.62 -0.65 -1.19
CA ALA A 106 10.34 -1.23 -0.78
C ALA A 106 10.48 -2.73 -0.44
N SER A 107 9.58 -3.22 0.40
CA SER A 107 9.41 -4.64 0.72
C SER A 107 7.95 -5.04 0.48
N GLU A 108 7.70 -6.30 0.14
CA GLU A 108 6.33 -6.85 0.06
C GLU A 108 5.57 -6.65 1.38
N GLU A 109 6.28 -6.75 2.50
CA GLU A 109 5.72 -6.58 3.85
C GLU A 109 5.18 -5.17 4.10
N ASP A 110 5.69 -4.15 3.40
CA ASP A 110 5.21 -2.77 3.56
C ASP A 110 3.74 -2.64 3.16
N ALA A 111 3.35 -3.32 2.09
CA ALA A 111 1.96 -3.34 1.63
C ALA A 111 1.05 -4.22 2.49
N ARG A 112 1.62 -5.09 3.35
CA ARG A 112 0.91 -6.08 4.18
C ARG A 112 0.93 -5.74 5.66
N THR A 113 1.55 -4.64 6.05
CA THR A 113 1.71 -4.29 7.48
C THR A 113 0.38 -4.38 8.24
N ALA A 114 0.39 -5.01 9.41
CA ALA A 114 -0.75 -5.03 10.33
C ALA A 114 -0.87 -3.69 11.10
N ASP A 115 0.20 -2.89 11.08
CA ASP A 115 0.29 -1.56 11.69
C ASP A 115 0.56 -0.50 10.61
N PRO A 116 -0.46 -0.02 9.90
CA PRO A 116 -0.29 1.03 8.90
C PRO A 116 0.23 2.34 9.49
N ASP A 117 -0.19 2.70 10.68
CA ASP A 117 0.20 3.97 11.33
C ASP A 117 1.68 3.97 11.71
N GLY A 118 2.23 2.81 12.09
CA GLY A 118 3.65 2.61 12.38
C GLY A 118 4.53 2.38 11.14
N LEU A 119 3.96 2.20 9.94
CA LEU A 119 4.71 1.82 8.73
C LEU A 119 5.83 2.81 8.40
N TRP A 120 5.59 4.11 8.53
CA TRP A 120 6.59 5.15 8.30
C TRP A 120 7.87 4.90 9.12
N ARG A 121 7.72 4.68 10.42
CA ARG A 121 8.84 4.41 11.33
C ARG A 121 9.57 3.11 10.97
N ILE A 122 8.83 2.06 10.68
CA ILE A 122 9.36 0.75 10.28
C ILE A 122 10.22 0.88 9.02
N VAL A 123 9.70 1.55 7.99
CA VAL A 123 10.38 1.73 6.71
C VAL A 123 11.66 2.55 6.86
N LEU A 124 11.63 3.66 7.61
CA LEU A 124 12.82 4.49 7.84
C LEU A 124 13.87 3.78 8.68
N ALA A 125 13.45 3.10 9.76
CA ALA A 125 14.37 2.41 10.66
C ALA A 125 15.22 1.35 9.94
N ARG A 126 14.62 0.61 8.98
CA ARG A 126 15.36 -0.44 8.25
C ARG A 126 16.38 0.11 7.24
N GLN A 127 16.32 1.40 6.85
CA GLN A 127 17.28 1.97 5.91
C GLN A 127 18.69 2.14 6.52
N GLY A 128 18.76 2.24 7.85
CA GLY A 128 20.03 2.52 8.54
C GLY A 128 20.52 3.97 8.37
N GLY A 129 21.69 4.26 8.97
CA GLY A 129 22.33 5.57 8.85
C GLY A 129 21.47 6.75 9.28
N MET A 130 21.63 7.89 8.60
CA MET A 130 20.89 9.12 8.93
C MET A 130 19.38 9.01 8.67
N VAL A 131 18.97 8.21 7.70
CA VAL A 131 17.53 8.02 7.39
C VAL A 131 16.81 7.33 8.55
N ALA A 132 17.47 6.36 9.20
CA ALA A 132 16.89 5.68 10.37
C ALA A 132 16.63 6.63 11.56
N LEU A 133 17.41 7.70 11.71
CA LEU A 133 17.20 8.68 12.78
C LEU A 133 15.88 9.46 12.61
N LEU A 134 15.37 9.54 11.39
CA LEU A 134 14.08 10.19 11.14
C LEU A 134 12.91 9.37 11.69
N ALA A 135 13.09 8.06 11.91
CA ALA A 135 12.08 7.21 12.51
C ALA A 135 11.75 7.62 13.96
N ASP A 136 12.71 8.22 14.66
CA ASP A 136 12.56 8.68 16.04
C ASP A 136 12.10 10.14 16.15
N TYR A 137 11.90 10.81 14.99
CA TYR A 137 11.43 12.20 15.00
C TYR A 137 9.98 12.28 15.48
N PRO A 138 9.65 13.19 16.40
CA PRO A 138 8.28 13.30 16.91
C PRO A 138 7.31 13.74 15.81
N ASP A 139 6.10 13.18 15.82
CA ASP A 139 5.04 13.51 14.86
C ASP A 139 4.55 14.97 15.00
N GLU A 140 4.72 15.56 16.21
CA GLU A 140 4.37 16.93 16.53
C GLU A 140 5.59 17.67 17.12
N PRO A 141 6.45 18.27 16.29
CA PRO A 141 7.70 18.91 16.75
C PRO A 141 7.47 20.15 17.64
N ASP A 142 6.28 20.71 17.63
CA ASP A 142 5.93 21.91 18.43
C ASP A 142 5.58 21.62 19.90
N LEU A 143 5.61 20.35 20.32
CA LEU A 143 5.32 19.94 21.70
C LEU A 143 6.57 19.77 22.59
N ASN A 144 7.74 20.32 22.18
CA ASN A 144 8.96 20.37 23.00
C ASN A 144 9.20 21.74 23.58
#